data_67fdc56e0aa2711778378dada61eaea9
#
_entry.id   67fdc56e0aa2711778378dada61eaea9
#
_cell.length_a   1.000
_cell.length_b   1.000
_cell.length_c   1.000
_cell.angle_alpha   90.00
_cell.angle_beta   90.00
_cell.angle_gamma   90.00
#
_symmetry.space_group_name_H-M   'P 1'
#
loop_
_entity.id
_entity.type
_entity.pdbx_description
1 polymer ?
#
loop_
_entity_poly.entity_id
_entity_poly.type
_entity_poly.pdbx_seq_one_letter_code
_entity_poly.pdbx_strand_id
1 'polypeptide(L)'
;MLDRNDDSSGNAIIQHVLTRKSVFIRKAAGTSNEEQVVATNIDTVFICMSLNKDFNLRRVERYLGIAWNSGAVPVIVLTKADLCPNLSEKLAELETVALGADVLVTSSLSENGILPVKHYIASGKTIAFIGSSGVGKSTLINRLVGDDLIATNGLKKDDKGRHTTTRREMYILP
;
A
#
# COMPACT_ATOMS: atom_id res chain seq x y z
N MET A 1 -5.54 -21.75 14.29
CA MET A 1 -6.32 -22.93 13.88
C MET A 1 -7.71 -22.79 14.47
N LEU A 2 -8.73 -22.85 13.65
CA LEU A 2 -10.13 -22.75 14.08
C LEU A 2 -10.73 -24.13 14.01
N ASP A 3 -11.37 -24.56 15.07
CA ASP A 3 -12.21 -25.76 15.06
C ASP A 3 -13.67 -25.31 14.85
N ARG A 4 -14.34 -25.90 13.89
CA ARG A 4 -15.71 -25.56 13.52
C ARG A 4 -16.59 -26.76 13.90
N ASN A 5 -17.46 -26.59 14.87
CA ASN A 5 -18.52 -27.52 15.08
C ASN A 5 -19.46 -27.52 13.85
N ASP A 6 -19.83 -28.65 13.34
CA ASP A 6 -20.71 -28.82 12.16
C ASP A 6 -22.13 -28.24 12.36
N ASP A 7 -22.43 -27.69 13.53
CA ASP A 7 -23.68 -27.01 13.82
C ASP A 7 -23.67 -25.59 13.27
N SER A 8 -24.56 -25.30 12.35
CA SER A 8 -24.70 -24.01 11.66
C SER A 8 -25.00 -22.81 12.58
N SER A 9 -25.17 -23.01 13.88
CA SER A 9 -25.46 -22.03 14.91
C SER A 9 -24.35 -21.86 15.95
N GLY A 10 -23.24 -22.59 15.84
CA GLY A 10 -22.16 -22.61 16.82
C GLY A 10 -21.10 -21.52 16.61
N ASN A 11 -20.61 -20.96 17.70
CA ASN A 11 -19.43 -20.09 17.69
C ASN A 11 -18.18 -20.92 17.38
N ALA A 12 -17.28 -20.38 16.53
CA ALA A 12 -15.98 -21.01 16.31
C ALA A 12 -15.06 -20.81 17.52
N ILE A 13 -14.35 -21.85 17.90
CA ILE A 13 -13.39 -21.81 19.01
C ILE A 13 -11.99 -21.58 18.44
N ILE A 14 -11.32 -20.52 18.91
CA ILE A 14 -9.92 -20.24 18.56
C ILE A 14 -9.04 -21.17 19.40
N GLN A 15 -8.45 -22.18 18.74
CA GLN A 15 -7.55 -23.14 19.40
C GLN A 15 -6.12 -22.58 19.56
N HIS A 16 -5.68 -21.81 18.56
CA HIS A 16 -4.32 -21.28 18.56
C HIS A 16 -4.18 -20.04 17.69
N VAL A 17 -3.37 -19.08 18.14
CA VAL A 17 -2.98 -17.88 17.38
C VAL A 17 -1.56 -18.10 16.90
N LEU A 18 -1.35 -18.14 15.58
CA LEU A 18 -0.04 -18.33 14.96
C LEU A 18 0.85 -17.09 15.16
N THR A 19 2.17 -17.31 15.20
CA THR A 19 3.15 -16.23 15.26
C THR A 19 3.06 -15.35 14.02
N ARG A 20 3.04 -14.05 14.23
CA ARG A 20 2.97 -13.06 13.15
C ARG A 20 4.36 -12.82 12.56
N LYS A 21 4.49 -12.78 11.23
CA LYS A 21 5.73 -12.47 10.53
C LYS A 21 6.00 -10.96 10.49
N SER A 22 4.94 -10.17 10.32
CA SER A 22 4.99 -8.72 10.34
C SER A 22 3.75 -8.17 11.04
N VAL A 23 3.87 -6.97 11.66
CA VAL A 23 2.76 -6.34 12.40
C VAL A 23 2.76 -4.84 12.16
N PHE A 24 1.69 -4.32 11.56
CA PHE A 24 1.44 -2.89 11.45
C PHE A 24 0.61 -2.43 12.64
N ILE A 25 1.16 -1.49 13.40
CA ILE A 25 0.53 -0.95 14.60
C ILE A 25 0.27 0.54 14.38
N ARG A 26 -0.85 1.01 14.85
CA ARG A 26 -1.21 2.42 14.91
C ARG A 26 -1.63 2.76 16.33
N LYS A 27 -1.22 3.92 16.83
CA LYS A 27 -1.83 4.46 18.07
C LYS A 27 -3.32 4.71 17.84
N ALA A 28 -4.15 4.27 18.76
CA ALA A 28 -5.58 4.55 18.73
C ALA A 28 -5.81 6.07 18.71
N ALA A 29 -6.81 6.52 17.98
CA ALA A 29 -7.22 7.91 18.01
C ALA A 29 -7.92 8.20 19.34
N GLY A 30 -7.41 9.15 20.11
CA GLY A 30 -7.97 9.53 21.41
C GLY A 30 -6.90 9.61 22.50
N THR A 31 -7.34 9.67 23.74
CA THR A 31 -6.49 9.82 24.94
C THR A 31 -5.89 8.49 25.43
N SER A 32 -6.30 7.36 24.89
CA SER A 32 -5.74 6.05 25.25
C SER A 32 -4.44 5.80 24.50
N ASN A 33 -3.38 5.43 25.20
CA ASN A 33 -2.10 4.96 24.62
C ASN A 33 -2.21 3.53 24.06
N GLU A 34 -3.40 3.06 23.72
CA GLU A 34 -3.60 1.71 23.23
C GLU A 34 -3.10 1.57 21.79
N GLU A 35 -2.33 0.54 21.57
CA GLU A 35 -1.85 0.15 20.25
C GLU A 35 -2.92 -0.66 19.52
N GLN A 36 -3.30 -0.21 18.33
CA GLN A 36 -4.22 -0.93 17.47
C GLN A 36 -3.47 -1.63 16.35
N VAL A 37 -3.57 -2.95 16.30
CA VAL A 37 -3.06 -3.74 15.17
C VAL A 37 -3.91 -3.42 13.93
N VAL A 38 -3.24 -2.95 12.90
CA VAL A 38 -3.87 -2.52 11.62
C VAL A 38 -3.89 -3.65 10.61
N ALA A 39 -2.76 -4.35 10.48
CA ALA A 39 -2.57 -5.48 9.58
C ALA A 39 -1.42 -6.35 10.07
N THR A 40 -1.42 -7.62 9.68
CA THR A 40 -0.36 -8.59 10.02
C THR A 40 -0.02 -9.43 8.81
N ASN A 41 1.17 -10.05 8.86
CA ASN A 41 1.64 -10.99 7.84
C ASN A 41 1.71 -10.38 6.44
N ILE A 42 2.07 -9.10 6.36
CA ILE A 42 2.39 -8.42 5.12
C ILE A 42 3.85 -8.77 4.76
N ASP A 43 4.10 -9.28 3.57
CA ASP A 43 5.45 -9.54 3.08
C ASP A 43 6.09 -8.26 2.51
N THR A 44 5.34 -7.52 1.68
CA THR A 44 5.84 -6.31 1.01
C THR A 44 4.88 -5.15 1.19
N VAL A 45 5.44 -3.96 1.44
CA VAL A 45 4.66 -2.71 1.53
C VAL A 45 5.02 -1.80 0.37
N PHE A 46 4.08 -1.56 -0.51
CA PHE A 46 4.20 -0.55 -1.55
C PHE A 46 3.87 0.84 -0.99
N ILE A 47 4.90 1.66 -0.84
CA ILE A 47 4.78 3.07 -0.43
C ILE A 47 4.52 3.91 -1.67
N CYS A 48 3.25 4.20 -1.94
CA CYS A 48 2.85 4.94 -3.13
C CYS A 48 3.01 6.44 -2.94
N MET A 49 3.73 7.07 -3.86
CA MET A 49 3.96 8.50 -3.92
C MET A 49 3.75 8.97 -5.36
N SER A 50 2.96 10.03 -5.57
CA SER A 50 2.78 10.58 -6.91
C SER A 50 3.84 11.62 -7.24
N LEU A 51 4.31 11.59 -8.49
CA LEU A 51 5.37 12.46 -9.02
C LEU A 51 4.87 13.86 -9.42
N ASN A 52 3.65 14.23 -9.04
CA ASN A 52 3.09 15.56 -9.24
C ASN A 52 3.36 16.47 -8.01
N LYS A 53 2.48 17.45 -7.79
CA LYS A 53 2.55 18.40 -6.65
C LYS A 53 2.52 17.76 -5.26
N ASP A 54 2.15 16.48 -5.14
CA ASP A 54 2.09 15.75 -3.88
C ASP A 54 3.41 15.03 -3.51
N PHE A 55 4.46 15.17 -4.31
CA PHE A 55 5.78 14.60 -4.02
C PHE A 55 6.36 15.19 -2.72
N ASN A 56 6.70 14.31 -1.76
CA ASN A 56 7.14 14.73 -0.43
C ASN A 56 8.05 13.69 0.24
N LEU A 57 9.35 13.99 0.31
CA LEU A 57 10.37 13.10 0.84
C LEU A 57 10.16 12.75 2.32
N ARG A 58 9.78 13.71 3.16
CA ARG A 58 9.53 13.46 4.60
C ARG A 58 8.37 12.48 4.83
N ARG A 59 7.44 12.44 3.89
CA ARG A 59 6.35 11.45 3.93
C ARG A 59 6.86 10.07 3.57
N VAL A 60 7.77 9.96 2.60
CA VAL A 60 8.44 8.71 2.25
C VAL A 60 9.24 8.18 3.43
N GLU A 61 10.09 9.01 4.05
CA GLU A 61 10.87 8.64 5.25
C GLU A 61 9.98 8.08 6.37
N ARG A 62 8.88 8.78 6.65
CA ARG A 62 7.93 8.32 7.67
C ARG A 62 7.32 6.97 7.35
N TYR A 63 6.93 6.73 6.09
CA TYR A 63 6.37 5.46 5.68
C TYR A 63 7.41 4.34 5.66
N LEU A 64 8.65 4.64 5.27
CA LEU A 64 9.77 3.69 5.36
C LEU A 64 9.99 3.25 6.82
N GLY A 65 10.04 4.20 7.75
CA GLY A 65 10.15 3.88 9.17
C GLY A 65 9.02 2.99 9.67
N ILE A 66 7.78 3.25 9.27
CA ILE A 66 6.63 2.40 9.63
C ILE A 66 6.78 0.99 9.03
N ALA A 67 7.18 0.89 7.77
CA ALA A 67 7.33 -0.39 7.08
C ALA A 67 8.47 -1.23 7.68
N TRP A 68 9.65 -0.64 7.89
CA TRP A 68 10.76 -1.32 8.54
C TRP A 68 10.42 -1.82 9.95
N ASN A 69 9.77 -0.96 10.76
CA ASN A 69 9.35 -1.32 12.11
C ASN A 69 8.30 -2.43 12.14
N SER A 70 7.54 -2.61 11.06
CA SER A 70 6.55 -3.69 10.97
C SER A 70 7.15 -5.06 10.68
N GLY A 71 8.38 -5.12 10.18
CA GLY A 71 9.02 -6.34 9.68
C GLY A 71 8.68 -6.69 8.23
N ALA A 72 7.94 -5.83 7.50
CA ALA A 72 7.67 -6.02 6.07
C ALA A 72 8.74 -5.33 5.21
N VAL A 73 8.95 -5.81 3.98
CA VAL A 73 9.89 -5.22 3.02
C VAL A 73 9.26 -4.00 2.34
N PRO A 74 9.80 -2.79 2.50
CA PRO A 74 9.28 -1.61 1.81
C PRO A 74 9.78 -1.55 0.36
N VAL A 75 8.88 -1.10 -0.53
CA VAL A 75 9.18 -0.75 -1.91
C VAL A 75 8.48 0.57 -2.22
N ILE A 76 9.22 1.55 -2.70
CA ILE A 76 8.67 2.85 -3.07
C ILE A 76 8.10 2.77 -4.49
N VAL A 77 6.85 3.13 -4.65
CA VAL A 77 6.17 3.12 -5.95
C VAL A 77 5.82 4.56 -6.34
N LEU A 78 6.61 5.11 -7.24
CA LEU A 78 6.36 6.43 -7.81
C LEU A 78 5.31 6.32 -8.92
N THR A 79 4.19 6.99 -8.74
CA THR A 79 3.07 6.95 -9.68
C THR A 79 2.97 8.23 -10.49
N LYS A 80 2.19 8.21 -11.57
CA LYS A 80 1.94 9.34 -12.46
C LYS A 80 3.23 9.90 -13.08
N ALA A 81 4.14 9.01 -13.48
CA ALA A 81 5.41 9.40 -14.11
C ALA A 81 5.20 10.18 -15.41
N ASP A 82 4.06 9.94 -16.09
CA ASP A 82 3.59 10.68 -17.27
C ASP A 82 3.37 12.18 -17.03
N LEU A 83 3.16 12.59 -15.80
CA LEU A 83 2.96 13.99 -15.40
C LEU A 83 4.23 14.65 -14.85
N CYS A 84 5.36 13.98 -14.86
CA CYS A 84 6.60 14.44 -14.26
C CYS A 84 7.63 14.86 -15.34
N PRO A 85 7.85 16.16 -15.55
CA PRO A 85 8.80 16.62 -16.56
C PRO A 85 10.27 16.46 -16.12
N ASN A 86 10.53 16.37 -14.82
CA ASN A 86 11.87 16.34 -14.21
C ASN A 86 12.11 15.08 -13.38
N LEU A 87 11.81 13.90 -13.95
CA LEU A 87 11.88 12.63 -13.26
C LEU A 87 13.28 12.34 -12.66
N SER A 88 14.35 12.62 -13.41
CA SER A 88 15.72 12.35 -12.95
C SER A 88 16.09 13.14 -11.70
N GLU A 89 15.67 14.41 -11.60
CA GLU A 89 15.91 15.24 -10.41
C GLU A 89 15.16 14.65 -9.19
N LYS A 90 13.89 14.28 -9.38
CA LYS A 90 13.09 13.67 -8.30
C LYS A 90 13.61 12.31 -7.84
N LEU A 91 14.17 11.52 -8.75
CA LEU A 91 14.83 10.28 -8.38
C LEU A 91 16.09 10.54 -7.56
N ALA A 92 16.94 11.50 -7.97
CA ALA A 92 18.13 11.88 -7.22
C ALA A 92 17.77 12.40 -5.81
N GLU A 93 16.73 13.23 -5.69
CA GLU A 93 16.22 13.66 -4.39
C GLU A 93 15.73 12.47 -3.53
N LEU A 94 15.01 11.52 -4.13
CA LEU A 94 14.47 10.37 -3.43
C LEU A 94 15.57 9.42 -2.95
N GLU A 95 16.63 9.22 -3.70
CA GLU A 95 17.77 8.38 -3.35
C GLU A 95 18.38 8.77 -1.99
N THR A 96 18.31 10.05 -1.62
CA THR A 96 18.84 10.53 -0.33
C THR A 96 18.10 9.95 0.87
N VAL A 97 16.85 9.53 0.69
CA VAL A 97 15.98 9.01 1.78
C VAL A 97 15.53 7.57 1.57
N ALA A 98 15.67 7.02 0.37
CA ALA A 98 15.18 5.69 0.01
C ALA A 98 16.15 4.55 0.41
N LEU A 99 16.99 4.76 1.40
CA LEU A 99 18.03 3.84 1.83
C LEU A 99 17.50 2.44 2.11
N GLY A 100 17.96 1.45 1.32
CA GLY A 100 17.61 0.05 1.48
C GLY A 100 16.22 -0.34 0.96
N ALA A 101 15.52 0.55 0.26
CA ALA A 101 14.24 0.26 -0.38
C ALA A 101 14.35 0.37 -1.90
N ASP A 102 13.74 -0.55 -2.61
CA ASP A 102 13.64 -0.47 -4.07
C ASP A 102 12.70 0.67 -4.49
N VAL A 103 13.01 1.29 -5.63
CA VAL A 103 12.21 2.38 -6.20
C VAL A 103 11.67 1.96 -7.56
N LEU A 104 10.36 1.94 -7.69
CA LEU A 104 9.65 1.62 -8.94
C LEU A 104 8.98 2.87 -9.49
N VAL A 105 9.19 3.12 -10.77
CA VAL A 105 8.52 4.23 -11.49
C VAL A 105 7.37 3.65 -12.30
N THR A 106 6.16 4.19 -12.11
CA THR A 106 4.95 3.68 -12.75
C THR A 106 4.12 4.79 -13.40
N SER A 107 3.44 4.42 -14.49
CA SER A 107 2.38 5.22 -15.09
C SER A 107 1.17 4.33 -15.37
N SER A 108 0.00 4.75 -14.95
CA SER A 108 -1.26 4.07 -15.26
C SER A 108 -1.75 4.34 -16.69
N LEU A 109 -1.17 5.28 -17.40
CA LEU A 109 -1.53 5.59 -18.80
C LEU A 109 -0.74 4.72 -19.79
N SER A 110 0.40 4.19 -19.39
CA SER A 110 1.22 3.32 -20.23
C SER A 110 0.79 1.85 -20.07
N GLU A 111 0.71 1.11 -21.16
CA GLU A 111 0.37 -0.31 -21.15
C GLU A 111 1.33 -1.13 -20.27
N ASN A 112 2.62 -0.87 -20.39
CA ASN A 112 3.67 -1.53 -19.62
C ASN A 112 4.03 -0.80 -18.32
N GLY A 113 3.35 0.30 -17.99
CA GLY A 113 3.70 1.20 -16.90
C GLY A 113 3.57 0.60 -15.50
N ILE A 114 2.96 -0.58 -15.36
CA ILE A 114 2.83 -1.29 -14.09
C ILE A 114 3.67 -2.58 -14.01
N LEU A 115 4.39 -2.93 -15.08
CA LEU A 115 5.21 -4.15 -15.09
C LEU A 115 6.19 -4.23 -13.93
N PRO A 116 6.90 -3.15 -13.54
CA PRO A 116 7.81 -3.20 -12.39
C PRO A 116 7.12 -3.68 -11.10
N VAL A 117 5.86 -3.30 -10.90
CA VAL A 117 5.09 -3.70 -9.70
C VAL A 117 4.69 -5.17 -9.78
N LYS A 118 4.35 -5.68 -10.97
CA LYS A 118 3.97 -7.08 -11.16
C LYS A 118 5.07 -8.06 -10.77
N HIS A 119 6.34 -7.71 -10.93
CA HIS A 119 7.47 -8.55 -10.55
C HIS A 119 7.57 -8.84 -9.05
N TYR A 120 6.94 -8.00 -8.20
CA TYR A 120 6.90 -8.21 -6.75
C TYR A 120 5.71 -9.07 -6.31
N ILE A 121 4.78 -9.36 -7.24
CA ILE A 121 3.57 -10.12 -6.94
C ILE A 121 3.86 -11.58 -7.22
N ALA A 122 3.91 -12.38 -6.16
CA ALA A 122 4.16 -13.82 -6.25
C ALA A 122 3.10 -14.57 -5.44
N SER A 123 2.85 -15.82 -5.83
CA SER A 123 1.92 -16.69 -5.11
C SER A 123 2.31 -16.83 -3.64
N GLY A 124 1.32 -16.80 -2.75
CA GLY A 124 1.50 -16.91 -1.31
C GLY A 124 2.09 -15.67 -0.64
N LYS A 125 2.24 -14.54 -1.37
CA LYS A 125 2.70 -13.27 -0.83
C LYS A 125 1.55 -12.30 -0.59
N THR A 126 1.63 -11.60 0.52
CA THR A 126 0.69 -10.54 0.88
C THR A 126 1.34 -9.18 0.72
N ILE A 127 0.71 -8.31 -0.04
CA ILE A 127 1.21 -6.96 -0.35
C ILE A 127 0.24 -5.93 0.19
N ALA A 128 0.77 -4.92 0.87
CA ALA A 128 -0.01 -3.77 1.31
C ALA A 128 0.34 -2.52 0.50
N PHE A 129 -0.66 -1.71 0.19
CA PHE A 129 -0.49 -0.40 -0.46
C PHE A 129 -0.75 0.71 0.54
N ILE A 130 0.25 1.54 0.81
CA ILE A 130 0.12 2.72 1.66
C ILE A 130 0.48 3.99 0.89
N GLY A 131 -0.03 5.11 1.34
CA GLY A 131 0.22 6.42 0.68
C GLY A 131 -0.98 7.33 0.84
N SER A 132 -0.83 8.60 0.46
CA SER A 132 -1.87 9.64 0.55
C SER A 132 -3.08 9.34 -0.32
N SER A 133 -4.19 10.02 -0.08
CA SER A 133 -5.35 9.98 -0.99
C SER A 133 -4.96 10.59 -2.34
N GLY A 134 -5.48 10.02 -3.43
CA GLY A 134 -5.25 10.54 -4.79
C GLY A 134 -3.88 10.24 -5.40
N VAL A 135 -2.99 9.50 -4.72
CA VAL A 135 -1.67 9.11 -5.30
C VAL A 135 -1.77 8.00 -6.35
N GLY A 136 -2.95 7.43 -6.61
CA GLY A 136 -3.13 6.42 -7.64
C GLY A 136 -3.14 4.96 -7.16
N LYS A 137 -3.24 4.70 -5.85
CA LYS A 137 -3.30 3.32 -5.30
C LYS A 137 -4.44 2.50 -5.91
N SER A 138 -5.65 3.03 -5.88
CA SER A 138 -6.84 2.34 -6.40
C SER A 138 -6.71 2.02 -7.89
N THR A 139 -6.20 2.95 -8.68
CA THR A 139 -5.95 2.75 -10.11
C THR A 139 -4.90 1.65 -10.34
N LEU A 140 -3.84 1.64 -9.51
CA LEU A 140 -2.80 0.63 -9.61
C LEU A 140 -3.34 -0.76 -9.24
N ILE A 141 -4.11 -0.86 -8.16
CA ILE A 141 -4.73 -2.11 -7.71
C ILE A 141 -5.70 -2.64 -8.78
N ASN A 142 -6.59 -1.80 -9.33
CA ASN A 142 -7.49 -2.21 -10.39
C ASN A 142 -6.76 -2.80 -11.60
N ARG A 143 -5.67 -2.17 -12.03
CA ARG A 143 -4.86 -2.68 -13.13
C ARG A 143 -4.12 -3.99 -12.80
N LEU A 144 -3.81 -4.24 -11.53
CA LEU A 144 -3.19 -5.50 -11.09
C LEU A 144 -4.21 -6.64 -11.02
N VAL A 145 -5.41 -6.35 -10.59
CA VAL A 145 -6.51 -7.32 -10.50
C VAL A 145 -7.09 -7.62 -11.88
N GLY A 146 -7.00 -6.67 -12.82
CA GLY A 146 -7.57 -6.79 -14.17
C GLY A 146 -9.03 -6.36 -14.26
N ASP A 147 -9.60 -5.81 -13.19
CA ASP A 147 -10.98 -5.35 -13.09
C ASP A 147 -11.08 -3.98 -12.40
N ASP A 148 -12.12 -3.22 -12.70
CA ASP A 148 -12.46 -1.96 -12.05
C ASP A 148 -13.19 -2.17 -10.70
N LEU A 149 -12.59 -2.97 -9.80
CA LEU A 149 -13.20 -3.32 -8.50
C LEU A 149 -13.29 -2.13 -7.54
N ILE A 150 -12.34 -1.20 -7.63
CA ILE A 150 -12.29 -0.02 -6.76
C ILE A 150 -12.75 1.19 -7.57
N ALA A 151 -13.79 1.87 -7.12
CA ALA A 151 -14.24 3.10 -7.76
C ALA A 151 -13.10 4.14 -7.76
N THR A 152 -12.61 4.46 -8.95
CA THR A 152 -11.63 5.53 -9.16
C THR A 152 -12.36 6.77 -9.65
N ASN A 153 -12.45 7.81 -8.81
CA ASN A 153 -12.96 9.09 -9.31
C ASN A 153 -11.88 9.72 -10.19
N GLY A 154 -12.24 9.96 -11.46
CA GLY A 154 -11.43 10.75 -12.38
C GLY A 154 -11.03 12.08 -11.72
N LEU A 155 -9.84 12.58 -12.04
CA LEU A 155 -9.33 13.85 -11.56
C LEU A 155 -10.38 14.95 -11.74
N LYS A 156 -11.06 15.36 -10.67
CA LYS A 156 -11.78 16.63 -10.65
C LYS A 156 -10.74 17.74 -10.75
N LYS A 157 -11.04 18.79 -11.51
CA LYS A 157 -10.18 19.96 -11.80
C LYS A 157 -9.57 20.66 -10.56
N ASP A 158 -10.04 20.35 -9.38
CA ASP A 158 -9.49 20.81 -8.11
C ASP A 158 -8.70 19.67 -7.46
N ASP A 159 -7.40 19.84 -7.39
CA ASP A 159 -6.36 18.91 -6.90
C ASP A 159 -6.51 18.54 -5.40
N LYS A 160 -7.68 18.78 -4.80
CA LYS A 160 -8.09 18.37 -3.46
C LYS A 160 -9.15 17.27 -3.52
N GLY A 161 -8.75 16.11 -4.04
CA GLY A 161 -9.57 14.90 -4.04
C GLY A 161 -9.84 14.40 -2.63
N ARG A 162 -10.98 14.80 -2.07
CA ARG A 162 -11.52 14.32 -0.82
C ARG A 162 -12.30 13.03 -1.05
N HIS A 163 -11.58 11.92 -1.29
CA HIS A 163 -12.13 10.58 -1.10
C HIS A 163 -11.04 9.72 -0.48
N THR A 164 -11.00 9.76 0.82
CA THR A 164 -10.24 8.81 1.62
C THR A 164 -10.93 7.48 1.47
N THR A 165 -10.26 6.49 0.86
CA THR A 165 -10.65 5.09 1.01
C THR A 165 -10.50 4.78 2.49
N THR A 166 -11.59 4.90 3.25
CA THR A 166 -11.62 4.71 4.70
C THR A 166 -11.73 3.23 5.07
N ARG A 167 -11.95 2.37 4.08
CA ARG A 167 -12.08 0.93 4.26
C ARG A 167 -10.76 0.24 3.94
N ARG A 168 -10.43 -0.78 4.73
CA ARG A 168 -9.37 -1.74 4.43
C ARG A 168 -10.03 -2.89 3.72
N GLU A 169 -9.55 -3.19 2.53
CA GLU A 169 -10.09 -4.26 1.70
C GLU A 169 -8.94 -5.16 1.27
N MET A 170 -9.21 -6.45 1.17
CA MET A 170 -8.25 -7.45 0.71
C MET A 170 -8.76 -8.04 -0.60
N TYR A 171 -7.90 -8.08 -1.59
CA TYR A 171 -8.16 -8.64 -2.91
C TYR A 171 -7.25 -9.83 -3.13
N ILE A 172 -7.80 -10.89 -3.69
CA ILE A 172 -7.03 -12.06 -4.13
C ILE A 172 -6.76 -11.86 -5.62
N LEU A 173 -5.49 -11.91 -5.99
CA LEU A 173 -5.09 -11.87 -7.39
C LEU A 173 -5.20 -13.26 -8.00
N PRO A 174 -5.63 -13.38 -9.28
CA PRO A 174 -5.72 -14.65 -9.98
C PRO A 174 -4.38 -15.35 -10.15
#